data_b182b6837e64c5a5324392ce3ef4d637
#
_entry.id   b182b6837e64c5a5324392ce3ef4d637
#
_cell.length_a   1.000
_cell.length_b   1.000
_cell.length_c   1.000
_cell.angle_alpha   90.00
_cell.angle_beta   90.00
_cell.angle_gamma   90.00
#
_symmetry.space_group_name_H-M   'P 1'
#
loop_
_entity.id
_entity.type
_entity.pdbx_description
1 polymer ?
#
loop_
_entity_poly.entity_id
_entity_poly.type
_entity_poly.pdbx_seq_one_letter_code
_entity_poly.pdbx_strand_id
1 'polypeptide(L)'
;RDRLRSRGLGDVYKRQDKKRPFIVKSNDLQITALGTEFNVSAYPESQEIATTLISGSIRVDYNNLTTSVILHPNEQFAYNRNNKKYDLSNPDMDDVTAWQRGELVLQKMTLTDIINVLERKYPYAFVYSIKNLKNDRFSFRFKDNAPLEEVMEIIVNVVGQMDYRIVEDKCYLTRI
;
A
#
# COMPACT_ATOMS: atom_id res chain seq x y z
N ARG A 1 2.01 -26.43 -4.51
CA ARG A 1 2.92 -25.38 -3.98
C ARG A 1 2.69 -24.11 -4.76
N ASP A 2 1.73 -23.28 -4.35
CA ASP A 2 1.52 -21.97 -4.96
C ASP A 2 2.60 -21.03 -4.39
N ARG A 3 3.68 -20.88 -5.13
CA ARG A 3 4.70 -19.86 -4.89
C ARG A 3 4.41 -18.68 -5.80
N LEU A 4 3.81 -17.63 -5.27
CA LEU A 4 3.83 -16.34 -5.93
C LEU A 4 5.25 -15.77 -5.77
N ARG A 5 6.04 -15.84 -6.85
CA ARG A 5 7.27 -15.05 -6.98
C ARG A 5 6.86 -13.65 -7.42
N SER A 6 7.03 -12.68 -6.54
CA SER A 6 6.67 -11.30 -6.84
C SER A 6 7.70 -10.64 -7.76
N ARG A 7 7.26 -10.29 -8.94
CA ARG A 7 7.68 -9.04 -9.57
C ARG A 7 6.52 -8.07 -9.31
N GLY A 8 6.67 -7.24 -8.25
CA GLY A 8 5.66 -6.27 -7.86
C GLY A 8 4.41 -6.92 -7.25
N LEU A 9 4.46 -7.22 -5.95
CA LEU A 9 3.26 -7.54 -5.18
C LEU A 9 2.56 -6.21 -4.89
N GLY A 10 1.43 -6.01 -5.56
CA GLY A 10 0.41 -5.10 -5.11
C GLY A 10 -0.27 -5.61 -3.83
N ASP A 11 -1.45 -5.10 -3.53
CA ASP A 11 -2.24 -5.63 -2.44
C ASP A 11 -2.67 -7.06 -2.73
N VAL A 12 -2.29 -7.99 -1.86
CA VAL A 12 -2.70 -9.40 -1.93
C VAL A 12 -3.60 -9.72 -0.76
N TYR A 13 -4.85 -9.98 -1.08
CA TYR A 13 -5.81 -10.55 -0.15
C TYR A 13 -5.99 -12.02 -0.46
N LYS A 14 -5.94 -12.89 0.56
CA LYS A 14 -6.24 -14.30 0.38
C LYS A 14 -6.97 -14.91 1.57
N ARG A 15 -8.05 -15.63 1.24
CA ARG A 15 -8.75 -16.54 2.15
C ARG A 15 -8.26 -17.94 1.88
N GLN A 16 -7.75 -18.66 2.87
CA GLN A 16 -7.03 -19.91 2.63
C GLN A 16 -7.65 -21.18 3.18
N ASP A 17 -7.25 -22.30 2.52
CA ASP A 17 -7.43 -23.67 2.98
C ASP A 17 -6.55 -23.94 4.21
N LYS A 18 -7.18 -24.44 5.30
CA LYS A 18 -6.52 -24.75 6.59
C LYS A 18 -5.44 -25.84 6.50
N LYS A 19 -5.29 -26.51 5.36
CA LYS A 19 -4.39 -27.68 5.22
C LYS A 19 -3.06 -27.36 4.52
N ARG A 20 -2.87 -26.16 3.95
CA ARG A 20 -1.65 -25.81 3.20
C ARG A 20 -1.10 -24.46 3.63
N PRO A 21 0.15 -24.38 4.08
CA PRO A 21 0.77 -23.09 4.35
C PRO A 21 0.91 -22.28 3.07
N PHE A 22 0.54 -21.03 3.16
CA PHE A 22 0.78 -20.04 2.12
C PHE A 22 2.00 -19.20 2.47
N ILE A 23 2.90 -19.06 1.52
CA ILE A 23 4.14 -18.35 1.75
C ILE A 23 4.24 -17.23 0.72
N VAL A 24 4.26 -15.99 1.22
CA VAL A 24 4.62 -14.79 0.45
C VAL A 24 6.09 -14.50 0.71
N LYS A 25 6.88 -14.37 -0.37
CA LYS A 25 8.30 -14.02 -0.29
C LYS A 25 8.56 -12.69 -0.97
N SER A 26 9.17 -11.80 -0.26
CA SER A 26 9.86 -10.61 -0.74
C SER A 26 11.35 -10.77 -0.48
N ASN A 27 12.20 -9.91 -1.05
CA ASN A 27 13.64 -9.96 -0.79
C ASN A 27 13.98 -9.81 0.70
N ASP A 28 13.17 -9.05 1.44
CA ASP A 28 13.43 -8.70 2.84
C ASP A 28 12.59 -9.50 3.84
N LEU A 29 11.45 -10.07 3.39
CA LEU A 29 10.45 -10.71 4.26
C LEU A 29 9.98 -12.05 3.70
N GLN A 30 9.63 -12.95 4.63
CA GLN A 30 8.81 -14.12 4.33
C GLN A 30 7.61 -14.14 5.26
N ILE A 31 6.41 -14.18 4.68
CA ILE A 31 5.16 -14.27 5.43
C ILE A 31 4.62 -15.67 5.25
N THR A 32 4.42 -16.37 6.36
CA THR A 32 3.87 -17.73 6.38
C THR A 32 2.51 -17.72 7.07
N ALA A 33 1.48 -18.12 6.33
CA ALA A 33 0.09 -18.13 6.76
C ALA A 33 -0.50 -19.52 6.67
N LEU A 34 -1.33 -19.92 7.65
CA LEU A 34 -2.05 -21.17 7.68
C LEU A 34 -3.51 -20.94 8.04
N GLY A 35 -4.40 -21.06 7.06
CA GLY A 35 -5.85 -20.88 7.28
C GLY A 35 -6.22 -19.47 7.74
N THR A 36 -5.62 -18.45 7.18
CA THR A 36 -5.71 -17.06 7.64
C THR A 36 -6.28 -16.15 6.56
N GLU A 37 -6.83 -15.03 6.99
CA GLU A 37 -7.24 -13.91 6.16
C GLU A 37 -6.33 -12.72 6.49
N PHE A 38 -5.61 -12.22 5.50
CA PHE A 38 -4.63 -11.16 5.70
C PHE A 38 -4.43 -10.33 4.43
N ASN A 39 -3.95 -9.11 4.60
CA ASN A 39 -3.55 -8.21 3.54
C ASN A 39 -2.03 -8.01 3.55
N VAL A 40 -1.41 -7.97 2.38
CA VAL A 40 0.00 -7.59 2.20
C VAL A 40 0.10 -6.50 1.17
N SER A 41 0.64 -5.37 1.58
CA SER A 41 1.02 -4.25 0.71
C SER A 41 2.54 -4.24 0.58
N ALA A 42 3.05 -4.60 -0.60
CA ALA A 42 4.50 -4.76 -0.85
C ALA A 42 4.86 -4.28 -2.26
N TYR A 43 4.72 -2.99 -2.49
CA TYR A 43 5.05 -2.39 -3.78
C TYR A 43 6.56 -2.19 -3.93
N PRO A 44 7.14 -2.45 -5.13
CA PRO A 44 8.59 -2.34 -5.36
C PRO A 44 9.14 -0.95 -5.06
N GLU A 45 8.39 0.08 -5.41
CA GLU A 45 8.72 1.49 -5.20
C GLU A 45 8.46 1.99 -3.77
N SER A 46 7.67 1.25 -2.98
CA SER A 46 7.41 1.62 -1.59
C SER A 46 8.61 1.31 -0.71
N GLN A 47 8.95 2.25 0.16
CA GLN A 47 9.95 2.03 1.20
C GLN A 47 9.45 1.11 2.33
N GLU A 48 8.16 0.87 2.38
CA GLU A 48 7.51 0.09 3.41
C GLU A 48 6.80 -1.14 2.83
N ILE A 49 6.90 -2.26 3.55
CA ILE A 49 6.09 -3.45 3.35
C ILE A 49 5.18 -3.57 4.57
N ALA A 50 3.87 -3.54 4.36
CA ALA A 50 2.89 -3.69 5.41
C ALA A 50 2.15 -5.03 5.29
N THR A 51 1.97 -5.72 6.42
CA THR A 51 1.21 -6.96 6.51
C THR A 51 0.21 -6.83 7.64
N THR A 52 -1.07 -6.92 7.34
CA THR A 52 -2.16 -6.81 8.32
C THR A 52 -2.92 -8.11 8.42
N LEU A 53 -3.06 -8.64 9.63
CA LEU A 53 -3.82 -9.86 9.88
C LEU A 53 -5.28 -9.53 10.21
N ILE A 54 -6.21 -10.13 9.46
CA ILE A 54 -7.66 -9.99 9.65
C ILE A 54 -8.17 -11.11 10.54
N SER A 55 -7.81 -12.37 10.24
CA SER A 55 -8.21 -13.51 11.05
C SER A 55 -7.18 -14.64 11.00
N GLY A 56 -7.07 -15.41 12.08
CA GLY A 56 -6.13 -16.53 12.21
C GLY A 56 -4.81 -16.13 12.88
N SER A 57 -3.66 -16.62 12.35
CA SER A 57 -2.31 -16.28 12.82
C SER A 57 -1.33 -16.36 11.65
N ILE A 58 -0.44 -15.38 11.53
CA ILE A 58 0.65 -15.39 10.54
C ILE A 58 2.00 -15.20 11.23
N ARG A 59 3.03 -15.80 10.64
CA ARG A 59 4.42 -15.56 11.01
C ARG A 59 5.09 -14.73 9.93
N VAL A 60 5.74 -13.65 10.35
CA VAL A 60 6.57 -12.79 9.51
C VAL A 60 8.03 -13.01 9.88
N ASP A 61 8.80 -13.57 8.96
CA ASP A 61 10.25 -13.74 9.09
C ASP A 61 10.96 -12.58 8.37
N TYR A 62 11.90 -11.92 9.03
CA TYR A 62 12.62 -10.75 8.52
C TYR A 62 14.11 -10.79 8.88
N ASN A 63 14.91 -9.79 8.52
CA ASN A 63 16.36 -9.76 8.73
C ASN A 63 17.05 -11.03 8.21
N ASN A 64 16.92 -11.31 6.90
CA ASN A 64 17.41 -12.53 6.27
C ASN A 64 16.86 -13.82 6.92
N LEU A 65 15.61 -13.76 7.38
CA LEU A 65 14.88 -14.87 8.01
C LEU A 65 15.45 -15.33 9.35
N THR A 66 16.25 -14.49 10.01
CA THR A 66 16.84 -14.81 11.33
C THR A 66 15.94 -14.43 12.50
N THR A 67 14.97 -13.55 12.25
CA THR A 67 14.04 -13.05 13.27
C THR A 67 12.60 -13.22 12.80
N SER A 68 11.70 -13.56 13.71
CA SER A 68 10.28 -13.72 13.37
C SER A 68 9.37 -13.03 14.38
N VAL A 69 8.23 -12.56 13.86
CA VAL A 69 7.11 -12.02 14.64
C VAL A 69 5.85 -12.80 14.27
N ILE A 70 5.04 -13.12 15.27
CA ILE A 70 3.71 -13.69 15.09
C ILE A 70 2.71 -12.56 15.25
N LEU A 71 1.84 -12.37 14.24
CA LEU A 71 0.74 -11.41 14.31
C LEU A 71 -0.55 -12.09 14.79
N HIS A 72 -1.29 -11.35 15.59
CA HIS A 72 -2.65 -11.65 16.01
C HIS A 72 -3.68 -10.85 15.19
N PRO A 73 -4.95 -11.22 15.19
CA PRO A 73 -5.99 -10.47 14.47
C PRO A 73 -5.99 -8.98 14.84
N ASN A 74 -6.17 -8.13 13.82
CA ASN A 74 -6.12 -6.67 13.87
C ASN A 74 -4.72 -6.07 14.10
N GLU A 75 -3.67 -6.87 14.06
CA GLU A 75 -2.30 -6.36 14.09
C GLU A 75 -1.73 -6.17 12.69
N GLN A 76 -0.94 -5.12 12.54
CA GLN A 76 -0.15 -4.81 11.35
C GLN A 76 1.33 -4.78 11.71
N PHE A 77 2.12 -5.47 10.88
CA PHE A 77 3.57 -5.37 10.85
C PHE A 77 3.96 -4.52 9.65
N ALA A 78 4.59 -3.37 9.90
CA ALA A 78 5.09 -2.45 8.89
C ALA A 78 6.62 -2.43 8.92
N TYR A 79 7.26 -2.88 7.84
CA TYR A 79 8.72 -3.00 7.73
C TYR A 79 9.28 -1.96 6.77
N ASN A 80 10.20 -1.14 7.25
CA ASN A 80 10.88 -0.14 6.44
C ASN A 80 12.17 -0.73 5.84
N ARG A 81 12.22 -0.77 4.51
CA ARG A 81 13.32 -1.35 3.72
C ARG A 81 14.65 -0.61 3.88
N ASN A 82 14.61 0.71 4.15
CA ASN A 82 15.80 1.54 4.19
C ASN A 82 16.55 1.39 5.51
N ASN A 83 15.82 1.49 6.63
CA ASN A 83 16.44 1.41 7.95
C ASN A 83 16.36 0.02 8.60
N LYS A 84 15.72 -0.95 7.93
CA LYS A 84 15.54 -2.34 8.37
C LYS A 84 14.82 -2.48 9.73
N LYS A 85 14.01 -1.48 10.09
CA LYS A 85 13.20 -1.47 11.30
C LYS A 85 11.76 -1.83 10.96
N TYR A 86 11.06 -2.35 11.95
CA TYR A 86 9.62 -2.59 11.85
C TYR A 86 8.87 -1.85 12.96
N ASP A 87 7.60 -1.66 12.73
CA ASP A 87 6.61 -1.17 13.69
C ASP A 87 5.43 -2.12 13.76
N LEU A 88 4.86 -2.28 14.96
CA LEU A 88 3.63 -3.01 15.20
C LEU A 88 2.53 -2.04 15.58
N SER A 89 1.40 -2.11 14.90
CA SER A 89 0.26 -1.23 15.12
C SER A 89 -1.06 -1.97 14.95
N ASN A 90 -2.14 -1.33 15.39
CA ASN A 90 -3.51 -1.79 15.19
C ASN A 90 -4.22 -0.79 14.28
N PRO A 91 -4.20 -0.98 12.96
CA PRO A 91 -4.85 -0.08 12.01
C PRO A 91 -6.37 -0.19 12.10
N ASP A 92 -7.07 0.80 11.56
CA ASP A 92 -8.49 0.67 11.33
C ASP A 92 -8.75 -0.41 10.27
N MET A 93 -9.47 -1.45 10.65
CA MET A 93 -9.75 -2.59 9.77
C MET A 93 -10.70 -2.23 8.63
N ASP A 94 -11.51 -1.19 8.78
CA ASP A 94 -12.33 -0.67 7.69
C ASP A 94 -11.48 -0.06 6.58
N ASP A 95 -10.41 0.65 6.94
CA ASP A 95 -9.42 1.17 5.99
C ASP A 95 -8.63 0.05 5.32
N VAL A 96 -8.19 -0.96 6.09
CA VAL A 96 -7.44 -2.12 5.57
C VAL A 96 -8.24 -2.91 4.53
N THR A 97 -9.57 -2.98 4.70
CA THR A 97 -10.46 -3.75 3.83
C THR A 97 -11.22 -2.90 2.80
N ALA A 98 -11.05 -1.57 2.81
CA ALA A 98 -11.76 -0.63 1.95
C ALA A 98 -11.60 -0.94 0.45
N TRP A 99 -10.42 -1.38 0.04
CA TRP A 99 -10.13 -1.77 -1.35
C TRP A 99 -11.02 -2.93 -1.87
N GLN A 100 -11.53 -3.80 -0.97
CA GLN A 100 -12.48 -4.86 -1.36
C GLN A 100 -13.84 -4.28 -1.80
N ARG A 101 -14.14 -3.07 -1.35
CA ARG A 101 -15.31 -2.28 -1.77
C ARG A 101 -14.98 -1.32 -2.91
N GLY A 102 -13.76 -1.42 -3.49
CA GLY A 102 -13.27 -0.55 -4.53
C GLY A 102 -12.84 0.84 -4.04
N GLU A 103 -12.96 1.14 -2.75
CA GLU A 103 -12.57 2.42 -2.19
C GLU A 103 -11.05 2.61 -2.26
N LEU A 104 -10.62 3.84 -2.49
CA LEU A 104 -9.21 4.24 -2.45
C LEU A 104 -8.94 4.95 -1.12
N VAL A 105 -8.18 4.29 -0.25
CA VAL A 105 -7.76 4.86 1.04
C VAL A 105 -6.27 5.10 1.03
N LEU A 106 -5.89 6.35 1.25
CA LEU A 106 -4.51 6.83 1.30
C LEU A 106 -4.27 7.36 2.71
N GLN A 107 -3.41 6.71 3.50
CA GLN A 107 -3.20 7.04 4.90
C GLN A 107 -1.76 7.54 5.15
N LYS A 108 -1.65 8.78 5.63
CA LYS A 108 -0.37 9.40 6.02
C LYS A 108 0.74 9.26 4.97
N MET A 109 0.38 9.39 3.70
CA MET A 109 1.27 9.20 2.55
C MET A 109 1.88 10.52 2.09
N THR A 110 3.11 10.48 1.59
CA THR A 110 3.69 11.62 0.86
C THR A 110 2.98 11.79 -0.49
N LEU A 111 3.05 12.98 -1.08
CA LEU A 111 2.44 13.20 -2.39
C LEU A 111 3.05 12.29 -3.47
N THR A 112 4.34 12.00 -3.40
CA THR A 112 5.00 11.06 -4.31
C THR A 112 4.40 9.65 -4.18
N ASP A 113 4.18 9.16 -2.96
CA ASP A 113 3.56 7.86 -2.74
C ASP A 113 2.12 7.84 -3.23
N ILE A 114 1.37 8.94 -3.04
CA ILE A 114 0.01 9.10 -3.56
C ILE A 114 0.00 9.00 -5.08
N ILE A 115 0.87 9.73 -5.76
CA ILE A 115 0.99 9.67 -7.24
C ILE A 115 1.28 8.24 -7.70
N ASN A 116 2.21 7.54 -7.07
CA ASN A 116 2.51 6.15 -7.39
C ASN A 116 1.28 5.23 -7.25
N VAL A 117 0.43 5.46 -6.24
CA VAL A 117 -0.83 4.73 -6.09
C VAL A 117 -1.79 5.06 -7.23
N LEU A 118 -1.93 6.34 -7.59
CA LEU A 118 -2.82 6.78 -8.65
C LEU A 118 -2.39 6.23 -10.03
N GLU A 119 -1.09 6.20 -10.35
CA GLU A 119 -0.56 5.59 -11.58
C GLU A 119 -0.91 4.12 -11.73
N ARG A 120 -1.04 3.39 -10.61
CA ARG A 120 -1.46 1.99 -10.64
C ARG A 120 -2.96 1.81 -10.80
N LYS A 121 -3.74 2.73 -10.23
CA LYS A 121 -5.21 2.65 -10.23
C LYS A 121 -5.80 3.17 -11.54
N TYR A 122 -5.21 4.20 -12.11
CA TYR A 122 -5.73 4.90 -13.28
C TYR A 122 -4.80 4.73 -14.49
N PRO A 123 -5.34 4.65 -15.72
CA PRO A 123 -4.55 4.48 -16.94
C PRO A 123 -3.91 5.79 -17.42
N TYR A 124 -3.27 6.53 -16.51
CA TYR A 124 -2.62 7.81 -16.78
C TYR A 124 -1.17 7.81 -16.31
N ALA A 125 -0.27 8.37 -17.12
CA ALA A 125 1.10 8.66 -16.70
C ALA A 125 1.15 10.04 -16.02
N PHE A 126 1.77 10.13 -14.85
CA PHE A 126 1.91 11.40 -14.15
C PHE A 126 3.22 12.08 -14.50
N VAL A 127 3.12 13.34 -14.96
CA VAL A 127 4.25 14.18 -15.30
C VAL A 127 4.35 15.32 -14.30
N TYR A 128 5.39 15.30 -13.46
CA TYR A 128 5.57 16.31 -12.42
C TYR A 128 7.03 16.69 -12.22
N SER A 129 7.26 17.94 -11.87
CA SER A 129 8.57 18.46 -11.50
C SER A 129 8.45 19.14 -10.14
N ILE A 130 8.35 18.33 -9.08
CA ILE A 130 8.12 18.86 -7.75
C ILE A 130 9.42 18.81 -6.96
N LYS A 131 10.29 19.79 -7.24
CA LYS A 131 11.61 19.86 -6.60
C LYS A 131 11.60 20.16 -5.09
N ASN A 132 10.47 20.55 -4.48
CA ASN A 132 10.40 20.96 -3.07
C ASN A 132 9.03 20.73 -2.42
N LEU A 133 8.39 19.60 -2.66
CA LEU A 133 7.30 19.22 -1.75
C LEU A 133 7.93 18.81 -0.45
N LYS A 134 7.54 19.53 0.61
CA LYS A 134 7.84 19.14 1.99
C LYS A 134 7.39 17.71 2.19
N ASN A 135 8.03 17.00 3.12
CA ASN A 135 7.65 15.65 3.53
C ASN A 135 6.28 15.64 4.26
N ASP A 136 5.37 16.51 3.85
CA ASP A 136 4.01 16.54 4.37
C ASP A 136 3.30 15.24 4.01
N ARG A 137 2.54 14.75 4.97
CA ARG A 137 1.78 13.51 4.80
C ARG A 137 0.31 13.82 4.79
N PHE A 138 -0.39 13.24 3.82
CA PHE A 138 -1.80 13.45 3.57
C PHE A 138 -2.57 12.16 3.77
N SER A 139 -3.85 12.29 4.12
CA SER A 139 -4.78 11.17 4.18
C SER A 139 -6.03 11.52 3.39
N PHE A 140 -6.43 10.61 2.52
CA PHE A 140 -7.64 10.75 1.68
C PHE A 140 -8.43 9.45 1.68
N ARG A 141 -9.73 9.57 1.47
CA ARG A 141 -10.61 8.44 1.19
C ARG A 141 -11.53 8.81 0.04
N PHE A 142 -11.52 8.03 -1.01
CA PHE A 142 -12.37 8.20 -2.19
C PHE A 142 -13.28 7.01 -2.35
N LYS A 143 -14.49 7.26 -2.85
CA LYS A 143 -15.47 6.23 -3.14
C LYS A 143 -14.96 5.31 -4.27
N ASP A 144 -15.58 4.14 -4.38
CA ASP A 144 -15.34 3.23 -5.49
C ASP A 144 -15.58 3.95 -6.84
N ASN A 145 -14.68 3.68 -7.77
CA ASN A 145 -14.73 4.19 -9.14
C ASN A 145 -14.79 5.72 -9.29
N ALA A 146 -14.33 6.49 -8.27
CA ALA A 146 -14.15 7.93 -8.44
C ALA A 146 -13.27 8.21 -9.66
N PRO A 147 -13.68 9.08 -10.61
CA PRO A 147 -12.86 9.45 -11.77
C PRO A 147 -11.61 10.19 -11.31
N LEU A 148 -10.53 10.11 -12.13
CA LEU A 148 -9.26 10.75 -11.76
C LEU A 148 -9.40 12.26 -11.56
N GLU A 149 -10.24 12.91 -12.34
CA GLU A 149 -10.51 14.34 -12.24
C GLU A 149 -11.03 14.73 -10.85
N GLU A 150 -12.01 14.00 -10.32
CA GLU A 150 -12.55 14.24 -8.96
C GLU A 150 -11.48 14.03 -7.89
N VAL A 151 -10.70 12.96 -8.04
CA VAL A 151 -9.61 12.63 -7.11
C VAL A 151 -8.55 13.73 -7.12
N MET A 152 -8.13 14.18 -8.30
CA MET A 152 -7.11 15.22 -8.45
C MET A 152 -7.58 16.59 -7.95
N GLU A 153 -8.83 16.96 -8.21
CA GLU A 153 -9.40 18.20 -7.71
C GLU A 153 -9.34 18.28 -6.17
N ILE A 154 -9.71 17.20 -5.50
CA ILE A 154 -9.64 17.14 -4.03
C ILE A 154 -8.17 17.18 -3.56
N ILE A 155 -7.28 16.43 -4.19
CA ILE A 155 -5.86 16.37 -3.80
C ILE A 155 -5.22 17.76 -3.93
N VAL A 156 -5.35 18.45 -5.07
CA VAL A 156 -4.71 19.75 -5.27
C VAL A 156 -5.28 20.81 -4.34
N ASN A 157 -6.58 20.77 -4.04
CA ASN A 157 -7.21 21.67 -3.08
C ASN A 157 -6.68 21.49 -1.64
N VAL A 158 -6.43 20.25 -1.23
CA VAL A 158 -5.92 19.95 0.13
C VAL A 158 -4.42 20.21 0.25
N VAL A 159 -3.65 19.81 -0.76
CA VAL A 159 -2.19 20.03 -0.79
C VAL A 159 -1.87 21.51 -0.93
N GLY A 160 -2.65 22.25 -1.70
CA GLY A 160 -2.44 23.67 -1.99
C GLY A 160 -1.22 23.95 -2.86
N GLN A 161 -1.14 25.15 -3.43
CA GLN A 161 -0.03 25.61 -4.29
C GLN A 161 0.26 24.67 -5.47
N MET A 162 -0.73 23.92 -5.92
CA MET A 162 -0.64 22.98 -7.02
C MET A 162 -1.86 23.11 -7.93
N ASP A 163 -1.63 22.81 -9.20
CA ASP A 163 -2.67 22.66 -10.21
C ASP A 163 -2.43 21.39 -11.01
N TYR A 164 -3.47 20.88 -11.68
CA TYR A 164 -3.34 19.73 -12.54
C TYR A 164 -4.04 19.94 -13.89
N ARG A 165 -3.56 19.24 -14.89
CA ARG A 165 -4.19 19.19 -16.21
C ARG A 165 -4.07 17.79 -16.80
N ILE A 166 -5.19 17.23 -17.23
CA ILE A 166 -5.22 15.95 -17.94
C ILE A 166 -5.27 16.23 -19.44
N VAL A 167 -4.33 15.63 -20.17
CA VAL A 167 -4.24 15.70 -21.63
C VAL A 167 -3.95 14.30 -22.14
N GLU A 168 -4.87 13.74 -22.93
CA GLU A 168 -4.80 12.37 -23.43
C GLU A 168 -4.62 11.36 -22.28
N ASP A 169 -3.52 10.62 -22.24
CA ASP A 169 -3.15 9.62 -21.25
C ASP A 169 -2.22 10.14 -20.14
N LYS A 170 -2.08 11.48 -20.02
CA LYS A 170 -1.14 12.12 -19.08
C LYS A 170 -1.82 13.10 -18.14
N CYS A 171 -1.46 13.01 -16.88
CA CYS A 171 -1.81 13.96 -15.84
C CYS A 171 -0.58 14.81 -15.48
N TYR A 172 -0.61 16.09 -15.82
CA TYR A 172 0.46 17.04 -15.52
C TYR A 172 0.18 17.72 -14.21
N LEU A 173 1.15 17.72 -13.30
CA LEU A 173 1.11 18.44 -12.04
C LEU A 173 2.08 19.60 -12.07
N THR A 174 1.57 20.80 -11.78
CA THR A 174 2.37 22.04 -11.76
C THR A 174 2.22 22.73 -10.41
N ARG A 175 3.25 23.44 -9.99
CA ARG A 175 3.17 24.31 -8.82
C ARG A 175 2.66 25.68 -9.29
N ILE A 176 1.73 26.28 -8.53
CA ILE A 176 1.25 27.65 -8.70
C ILE A 176 2.20 28.61 -7.98
#